data_ca56b7bdd12408b69e54b2c7aa18edef
#
_entry.id   ca56b7bdd12408b69e54b2c7aa18edef
#
_cell.length_a   1.000
_cell.length_b   1.000
_cell.length_c   1.000
_cell.angle_alpha   90.00
_cell.angle_beta   90.00
_cell.angle_gamma   90.00
#
_symmetry.space_group_name_H-M   'P 1'
#
loop_
_entity.id
_entity.type
_entity.pdbx_description
1 polymer ?
#
loop_
_entity_poly.entity_id
_entity_poly.type
_entity_poly.pdbx_seq_one_letter_code
_entity_poly.pdbx_strand_id
1 'polypeptide(L)'
;MAMKIRLARGGSKKRPFYRVVATDSRMPRDGRFIEKLGTYNPLLAKDSEERVKLDLDRIKYWLGEGAQPTDRVARMLEAAGLLEKKERANMKKGEPGKKAKDRVEEKAAKAAAAAEAAAAPAEEAPAEEAPAAEEAAES
;
A
#
# COMPACT_ATOMS: atom_id res chain seq x y z
N MET A 1 -19.98 7.27 -28.72
CA MET A 1 -18.79 8.03 -28.28
C MET A 1 -18.33 7.46 -26.95
N ALA A 2 -17.01 7.30 -26.74
CA ALA A 2 -16.52 6.72 -25.47
C ALA A 2 -16.33 7.82 -24.43
N MET A 3 -17.14 7.83 -23.40
CA MET A 3 -17.04 8.75 -22.27
C MET A 3 -15.98 8.26 -21.29
N LYS A 4 -15.17 9.17 -20.79
CA LYS A 4 -14.13 8.87 -19.79
C LYS A 4 -14.18 9.84 -18.62
N ILE A 5 -13.94 9.29 -17.42
CA ILE A 5 -13.70 10.08 -16.22
C ILE A 5 -12.19 10.14 -16.02
N ARG A 6 -11.62 11.33 -16.13
CA ARG A 6 -10.17 11.53 -16.09
C ARG A 6 -9.76 12.78 -15.32
N LEU A 7 -8.46 12.93 -15.11
CA LEU A 7 -7.87 14.10 -14.48
C LEU A 7 -7.47 15.13 -15.55
N ALA A 8 -8.00 16.34 -15.44
CA ALA A 8 -7.53 17.52 -16.17
C ALA A 8 -6.59 18.31 -15.26
N ARG A 9 -5.41 18.68 -15.77
CA ARG A 9 -4.44 19.45 -15.00
C ARG A 9 -4.81 20.92 -14.99
N GLY A 10 -4.66 21.53 -13.81
CA GLY A 10 -4.69 22.97 -13.60
C GLY A 10 -3.51 23.38 -12.71
N GLY A 11 -3.51 24.63 -12.29
CA GLY A 11 -2.46 25.17 -11.43
C GLY A 11 -1.18 25.55 -12.15
N SER A 12 -0.20 26.07 -11.39
CA SER A 12 1.08 26.55 -11.92
C SER A 12 2.09 25.42 -12.14
N LYS A 13 3.26 25.74 -12.74
CA LYS A 13 4.32 24.79 -13.11
C LYS A 13 4.78 23.91 -11.94
N LYS A 14 4.99 24.47 -10.75
CA LYS A 14 5.46 23.76 -9.54
C LYS A 14 4.34 23.41 -8.56
N ARG A 15 3.10 23.86 -8.79
CA ARG A 15 1.93 23.58 -7.95
C ARG A 15 0.82 22.94 -8.77
N PRO A 16 0.92 21.62 -9.10
CA PRO A 16 -0.10 20.95 -9.87
C PRO A 16 -1.38 20.79 -9.04
N PHE A 17 -2.49 21.04 -9.68
CA PHE A 17 -3.83 20.79 -9.17
C PHE A 17 -4.64 20.10 -10.25
N TYR A 18 -5.45 19.13 -9.89
CA TYR A 18 -6.21 18.36 -10.87
C TYR A 18 -7.71 18.47 -10.60
N ARG A 19 -8.45 18.55 -11.69
CA ARG A 19 -9.91 18.42 -11.70
C ARG A 19 -10.28 17.04 -12.20
N VAL A 20 -11.17 16.35 -11.50
CA VAL A 20 -11.79 15.11 -11.98
C VAL A 20 -12.94 15.53 -12.88
N VAL A 21 -12.92 15.11 -14.12
CA VAL A 21 -13.88 15.57 -15.14
C VAL A 21 -14.42 14.40 -15.96
N ALA A 22 -15.69 14.51 -16.34
CA ALA A 22 -16.32 13.68 -17.36
C ALA A 22 -16.12 14.35 -18.73
N THR A 23 -15.57 13.60 -19.68
CA THR A 23 -15.25 14.13 -21.02
C THR A 23 -15.21 13.02 -22.06
N ASP A 24 -15.33 13.39 -23.34
CA ASP A 24 -15.11 12.48 -24.45
C ASP A 24 -13.62 12.07 -24.51
N SER A 25 -13.36 10.81 -24.87
CA SER A 25 -12.03 10.25 -25.00
C SER A 25 -11.13 10.96 -26.03
N ARG A 26 -11.74 11.59 -27.04
CA ARG A 26 -11.05 12.32 -28.12
C ARG A 26 -10.53 13.68 -27.70
N MET A 27 -11.08 14.27 -26.65
CA MET A 27 -10.69 15.60 -26.20
C MET A 27 -9.29 15.60 -25.59
N PRO A 28 -8.49 16.67 -25.79
CA PRO A 28 -7.19 16.81 -25.16
C PRO A 28 -7.33 16.84 -23.63
N ARG A 29 -6.28 16.48 -22.90
CA ARG A 29 -6.29 16.31 -21.44
C ARG A 29 -6.85 17.54 -20.69
N ASP A 30 -6.42 18.72 -21.05
CA ASP A 30 -6.77 19.99 -20.39
C ASP A 30 -7.78 20.81 -21.19
N GLY A 31 -8.39 20.19 -22.21
CA GLY A 31 -9.37 20.81 -23.08
C GLY A 31 -10.78 20.83 -22.49
N ARG A 32 -11.75 21.00 -23.37
CA ARG A 32 -13.17 21.06 -23.03
C ARG A 32 -13.62 19.75 -22.34
N PHE A 33 -14.37 19.88 -21.30
CA PHE A 33 -15.01 18.78 -20.56
C PHE A 33 -16.50 19.08 -20.41
N ILE A 34 -17.29 18.06 -20.12
CA ILE A 34 -18.73 18.17 -19.97
C ILE A 34 -19.06 18.60 -18.54
N GLU A 35 -18.53 17.89 -17.54
CA GLU A 35 -18.83 18.15 -16.14
C GLU A 35 -17.58 17.96 -15.27
N LYS A 36 -17.47 18.79 -14.23
CA LYS A 36 -16.47 18.64 -13.18
C LYS A 36 -17.05 17.79 -12.03
N LEU A 37 -16.46 16.64 -11.75
CA LEU A 37 -16.90 15.66 -10.76
C LEU A 37 -16.12 15.73 -9.44
N GLY A 38 -15.09 16.57 -9.38
CA GLY A 38 -14.31 16.72 -8.18
C GLY A 38 -12.96 17.37 -8.41
N THR A 39 -12.13 17.32 -7.36
CA THR A 39 -10.80 17.91 -7.35
C THR A 39 -9.80 16.95 -6.68
N TYR A 40 -8.56 17.01 -7.14
CA TYR A 40 -7.46 16.27 -6.57
C TYR A 40 -6.24 17.17 -6.41
N ASN A 41 -5.77 17.31 -5.19
CA ASN A 41 -4.56 18.07 -4.86
C ASN A 41 -3.45 17.11 -4.41
N PRO A 42 -2.42 16.85 -5.23
CA PRO A 42 -1.34 15.94 -4.86
C PRO A 42 -0.37 16.50 -3.82
N LEU A 43 -0.40 17.81 -3.56
CA LEU A 43 0.52 18.47 -2.62
C LEU A 43 0.12 18.26 -1.15
N LEU A 44 -1.14 17.96 -0.91
CA LEU A 44 -1.62 17.66 0.45
C LEU A 44 -1.17 16.26 0.91
N ALA A 45 -1.07 16.07 2.21
CA ALA A 45 -0.74 14.78 2.82
C ALA A 45 -1.69 13.68 2.36
N LYS A 46 -1.26 12.43 2.39
CA LYS A 46 -2.06 11.29 1.91
C LYS A 46 -3.33 11.09 2.74
N ASP A 47 -3.27 11.43 4.00
CA ASP A 47 -4.34 11.23 4.99
C ASP A 47 -5.31 12.41 5.06
N SER A 48 -5.06 13.48 4.29
CA SER A 48 -5.94 14.65 4.27
C SER A 48 -7.19 14.39 3.42
N GLU A 49 -8.36 14.58 4.00
CA GLU A 49 -9.66 14.50 3.30
C GLU A 49 -9.77 15.52 2.16
N GLU A 50 -9.12 16.67 2.31
CA GLU A 50 -9.10 17.70 1.27
C GLU A 50 -8.28 17.33 0.04
N ARG A 51 -7.45 16.30 0.14
CA ARG A 51 -6.63 15.82 -0.97
C ARG A 51 -7.47 15.36 -2.16
N VAL A 52 -8.59 14.69 -1.90
CA VAL A 52 -9.49 14.14 -2.91
C VAL A 52 -10.92 14.50 -2.53
N LYS A 53 -11.50 15.45 -3.23
CA LYS A 53 -12.92 15.81 -3.09
C LYS A 53 -13.67 15.31 -4.31
N LEU A 54 -14.61 14.40 -4.12
CA LEU A 54 -15.38 13.75 -5.20
C LEU A 54 -16.88 13.95 -4.96
N ASP A 55 -17.59 14.28 -6.01
CA ASP A 55 -19.04 14.26 -6.06
C ASP A 55 -19.49 12.84 -6.42
N LEU A 56 -19.79 12.05 -5.39
CA LEU A 56 -20.06 10.62 -5.54
C LEU A 56 -21.33 10.35 -6.33
N ASP A 57 -22.36 11.18 -6.19
CA ASP A 57 -23.64 10.98 -6.86
C ASP A 57 -23.52 11.22 -8.37
N ARG A 58 -22.81 12.28 -8.74
CA ARG A 58 -22.57 12.58 -10.16
C ARG A 58 -21.64 11.54 -10.80
N ILE A 59 -20.68 11.03 -10.05
CA ILE A 59 -19.79 9.96 -10.52
C ILE A 59 -20.58 8.67 -10.75
N LYS A 60 -21.48 8.29 -9.83
CA LYS A 60 -22.37 7.12 -10.01
C LYS A 60 -23.22 7.25 -11.26
N TYR A 61 -23.80 8.42 -11.48
CA TYR A 61 -24.57 8.71 -12.69
C TYR A 61 -23.75 8.45 -13.96
N TRP A 62 -22.53 9.03 -14.06
CA TRP A 62 -21.66 8.84 -15.22
C TRP A 62 -21.16 7.41 -15.40
N LEU A 63 -20.93 6.69 -14.31
CA LEU A 63 -20.60 5.25 -14.37
C LEU A 63 -21.79 4.45 -14.91
N GLY A 64 -23.00 4.78 -14.51
CA GLY A 64 -24.24 4.19 -15.05
C GLY A 64 -24.44 4.46 -16.54
N GLU A 65 -24.08 5.64 -17.02
CA GLU A 65 -24.04 5.99 -18.46
C GLU A 65 -22.90 5.34 -19.24
N GLY A 66 -22.07 4.51 -18.57
CA GLY A 66 -20.98 3.77 -19.19
C GLY A 66 -19.68 4.55 -19.34
N ALA A 67 -19.48 5.64 -18.59
CA ALA A 67 -18.20 6.35 -18.57
C ALA A 67 -17.11 5.52 -17.89
N GLN A 68 -15.98 5.34 -18.57
CA GLN A 68 -14.86 4.56 -18.06
C GLN A 68 -13.87 5.43 -17.28
N PRO A 69 -13.59 5.14 -16.00
CA PRO A 69 -12.58 5.85 -15.25
C PRO A 69 -11.17 5.44 -15.70
N THR A 70 -10.26 6.41 -15.72
CA THR A 70 -8.83 6.12 -15.91
C THR A 70 -8.26 5.45 -14.65
N ASP A 71 -7.15 4.69 -14.75
CA ASP A 71 -6.56 3.93 -13.64
C ASP A 71 -6.35 4.75 -12.36
N ARG A 72 -5.95 6.01 -12.51
CA ARG A 72 -5.74 6.90 -11.36
C ARG A 72 -7.05 7.26 -10.67
N VAL A 73 -8.06 7.57 -11.46
CA VAL A 73 -9.41 7.87 -10.95
C VAL A 73 -10.04 6.60 -10.36
N ALA A 74 -9.90 5.45 -11.02
CA ALA A 74 -10.41 4.17 -10.52
C ALA A 74 -9.88 3.87 -9.10
N ARG A 75 -8.59 4.09 -8.83
CA ARG A 75 -8.02 3.94 -7.48
C ARG A 75 -8.62 4.89 -6.44
N MET A 76 -8.98 6.09 -6.84
CA MET A 76 -9.66 7.04 -5.94
C MET A 76 -11.09 6.59 -5.65
N LEU A 77 -11.79 6.04 -6.65
CA LEU A 77 -13.14 5.49 -6.51
C LEU A 77 -13.17 4.19 -5.72
N GLU A 78 -12.15 3.37 -5.84
CA GLU A 78 -11.93 2.16 -5.01
C GLU A 78 -11.73 2.55 -3.54
N ALA A 79 -10.94 3.61 -3.28
CA ALA A 79 -10.74 4.14 -1.92
C ALA A 79 -12.02 4.76 -1.34
N ALA A 80 -12.88 5.34 -2.19
CA ALA A 80 -14.19 5.88 -1.81
C ALA A 80 -15.30 4.80 -1.73
N GLY A 81 -14.99 3.53 -2.05
CA GLY A 81 -15.94 2.41 -1.98
C GLY A 81 -16.97 2.34 -3.12
N LEU A 82 -16.77 3.09 -4.21
CA LEU A 82 -17.66 3.07 -5.37
C LEU A 82 -17.35 1.96 -6.38
N LEU A 83 -16.12 1.48 -6.41
CA LEU A 83 -15.66 0.41 -7.28
C LEU A 83 -14.97 -0.69 -6.46
N GLU A 84 -15.11 -1.91 -6.91
CA GLU A 84 -14.38 -3.04 -6.34
C GLU A 84 -12.87 -2.86 -6.56
N LYS A 85 -12.11 -3.18 -5.51
CA LYS A 85 -10.65 -3.10 -5.55
C LYS A 85 -10.11 -4.16 -6.50
N LYS A 86 -9.57 -3.72 -7.64
CA LYS A 86 -8.87 -4.60 -8.58
C LYS A 86 -7.49 -4.96 -8.06
N GLU A 87 -7.20 -6.24 -7.95
CA GLU A 87 -5.84 -6.72 -7.74
C GLU A 87 -5.00 -6.42 -8.98
N ARG A 88 -4.01 -5.56 -8.80
CA ARG A 88 -3.07 -5.17 -9.85
C ARG A 88 -1.73 -5.83 -9.59
N ALA A 89 -1.60 -7.09 -9.98
CA ALA A 89 -0.34 -7.81 -9.92
C ALA A 89 0.54 -7.43 -11.12
N ASN A 90 1.67 -6.77 -10.86
CA ASN A 90 2.69 -6.60 -11.89
C ASN A 90 3.64 -7.80 -11.83
N MET A 91 3.31 -8.85 -12.57
CA MET A 91 4.04 -10.12 -12.59
C MET A 91 5.55 -9.93 -12.78
N LYS A 92 5.97 -9.03 -13.68
CA LYS A 92 7.39 -8.81 -13.98
C LYS A 92 8.18 -8.08 -12.87
N LYS A 93 7.51 -7.19 -12.11
CA LYS A 93 8.14 -6.43 -11.01
C LYS A 93 7.85 -7.03 -9.63
N GLY A 94 6.84 -7.88 -9.53
CA GLY A 94 6.45 -8.54 -8.29
C GLY A 94 7.36 -9.73 -7.94
N GLU A 95 8.06 -10.31 -8.92
CA GLU A 95 9.00 -11.40 -8.64
C GLU A 95 10.30 -10.83 -8.05
N PRO A 96 10.67 -11.24 -6.82
CA PRO A 96 11.95 -10.85 -6.25
C PRO A 96 13.09 -11.41 -7.12
N GLY A 97 14.08 -10.57 -7.42
CA GLY A 97 15.26 -10.97 -8.16
C GLY A 97 16.05 -12.06 -7.43
N LYS A 98 16.92 -12.79 -8.15
CA LYS A 98 17.71 -13.93 -7.63
C LYS A 98 18.39 -13.61 -6.28
N LYS A 99 19.11 -12.49 -6.18
CA LYS A 99 19.75 -12.04 -4.92
C LYS A 99 18.78 -11.78 -3.77
N ALA A 100 17.51 -11.46 -4.04
CA ALA A 100 16.53 -11.25 -2.99
C ALA A 100 15.94 -12.59 -2.52
N LYS A 101 15.79 -13.56 -3.42
CA LYS A 101 15.38 -14.93 -3.09
C LYS A 101 16.44 -15.59 -2.22
N ASP A 102 17.71 -15.51 -2.63
CA ASP A 102 18.86 -16.05 -1.91
C ASP A 102 18.95 -15.48 -0.46
N ARG A 103 18.73 -14.16 -0.30
CA ARG A 103 18.70 -13.55 1.04
C ARG A 103 17.53 -14.02 1.91
N VAL A 104 16.36 -14.26 1.31
CA VAL A 104 15.20 -14.76 2.05
C VAL A 104 15.45 -16.21 2.49
N GLU A 105 16.03 -17.04 1.62
CA GLU A 105 16.40 -18.43 1.92
C GLU A 105 17.49 -18.49 2.99
N GLU A 106 18.52 -17.66 2.89
CA GLU A 106 19.59 -17.57 3.90
C GLU A 106 19.03 -17.11 5.27
N LYS A 107 18.14 -16.13 5.26
CA LYS A 107 17.50 -15.65 6.49
C LYS A 107 16.55 -16.69 7.10
N ALA A 108 15.85 -17.46 6.27
CA ALA A 108 15.00 -18.54 6.71
C ALA A 108 15.83 -19.70 7.28
N ALA A 109 16.93 -20.09 6.61
CA ALA A 109 17.86 -21.10 7.10
C ALA A 109 18.51 -20.70 8.43
N LYS A 110 18.92 -19.43 8.55
CA LYS A 110 19.50 -18.91 9.79
C LYS A 110 18.50 -18.83 10.94
N ALA A 111 17.23 -18.50 10.63
CA ALA A 111 16.15 -18.52 11.62
C ALA A 111 15.79 -19.94 12.04
N ALA A 112 15.79 -20.90 11.11
CA ALA A 112 15.57 -22.32 11.41
C ALA A 112 16.70 -22.90 12.28
N ALA A 113 17.96 -22.60 11.95
CA ALA A 113 19.12 -23.02 12.74
C ALA A 113 19.12 -22.38 14.14
N ALA A 114 18.71 -21.10 14.26
CA ALA A 114 18.58 -20.46 15.56
C ALA A 114 17.43 -21.03 16.39
N ALA A 115 16.32 -21.42 15.76
CA ALA A 115 15.20 -22.08 16.41
C ALA A 115 15.56 -23.50 16.87
N GLU A 116 16.33 -24.23 16.09
CA GLU A 116 16.83 -25.58 16.43
C GLU A 116 17.87 -25.50 17.56
N ALA A 117 18.76 -24.51 17.55
CA ALA A 117 19.69 -24.24 18.65
C ALA A 117 18.99 -23.80 19.94
N ALA A 118 17.84 -23.13 19.84
CA ALA A 118 17.03 -22.74 21.01
C ALA A 118 16.11 -23.86 21.49
N ALA A 119 15.83 -24.86 20.64
CA ALA A 119 15.01 -26.03 20.97
C ALA A 119 15.85 -27.24 21.43
N ALA A 120 17.19 -27.17 21.38
CA ALA A 120 18.05 -28.17 22.00
C ALA A 120 17.88 -28.06 23.52
N PRO A 121 17.29 -29.09 24.19
CA PRO A 121 17.09 -29.00 25.61
C PRO A 121 18.44 -29.05 26.31
N ALA A 122 18.53 -28.26 27.36
CA ALA A 122 19.52 -28.41 28.39
C ALA A 122 19.25 -29.75 29.10
N GLU A 123 19.79 -30.81 28.54
CA GLU A 123 19.93 -32.10 29.19
C GLU A 123 21.42 -32.35 29.34
N GLU A 124 21.93 -32.05 30.49
CA GLU A 124 23.03 -32.58 31.26
C GLU A 124 23.62 -31.52 32.17
N ALA A 125 23.01 -31.41 33.34
CA ALA A 125 23.78 -31.06 34.51
C ALA A 125 23.68 -32.27 35.47
N PRO A 126 24.74 -33.04 35.64
CA PRO A 126 24.78 -34.01 36.70
C PRO A 126 24.88 -33.27 38.05
N ALA A 127 23.99 -33.67 38.90
CA ALA A 127 24.12 -33.48 40.32
C ALA A 127 25.37 -34.18 40.81
N GLU A 128 26.21 -33.47 41.49
CA GLU A 128 27.11 -34.04 42.53
C GLU A 128 27.56 -32.90 43.44
N GLU A 129 27.03 -32.96 44.55
CA GLU A 129 27.56 -33.26 45.88
C GLU A 129 27.93 -32.01 46.68
N ALA A 130 27.10 -31.78 47.66
CA ALA A 130 27.55 -31.16 48.92
C ALA A 130 28.41 -32.15 49.71
N PRO A 131 29.38 -31.72 50.51
CA PRO A 131 29.06 -31.73 51.95
C PRO A 131 29.65 -30.51 52.73
N ALA A 132 28.85 -30.09 53.61
CA ALA A 132 28.99 -29.90 55.04
C ALA A 132 30.37 -29.62 55.64
N ALA A 133 30.28 -28.82 56.59
CA ALA A 133 31.00 -28.63 57.85
C ALA A 133 31.62 -27.24 57.96
N GLU A 134 31.16 -26.53 58.78
CA GLU A 134 31.31 -26.47 60.27
C GLU A 134 32.33 -25.40 60.69
N GLU A 135 31.82 -24.64 61.57
CA GLU A 135 32.45 -24.03 62.76
C GLU A 135 33.32 -22.80 62.56
N ALA A 136 33.04 -21.89 63.23
CA ALA A 136 33.16 -21.34 64.59
C ALA A 136 33.42 -19.86 64.51
N ALA A 137 32.63 -19.12 65.13
CA ALA A 137 32.84 -18.54 66.46
C ALA A 137 33.73 -17.30 66.50
N GLU A 138 33.15 -16.35 67.16
CA GLU A 138 33.76 -15.36 68.05
C GLU A 138 34.67 -14.28 67.53
N SER A 139 34.18 -13.15 67.52
CA SER A 139 34.38 -12.03 68.49
C SER A 139 33.74 -10.78 68.03
#